data_252dcd3f21805843a58bde97bc114d07
#
_entry.id   252dcd3f21805843a58bde97bc114d07
#
_cell.length_a   1.000
_cell.length_b   1.000
_cell.length_c   1.000
_cell.angle_alpha   90.00
_cell.angle_beta   90.00
_cell.angle_gamma   90.00
#
_symmetry.space_group_name_H-M   'P 1'
#
loop_
_entity.id
_entity.type
_entity.pdbx_description
1 polymer ?
#
loop_
_entity_poly.entity_id
_entity_poly.type
_entity_poly.pdbx_seq_one_letter_code
_entity_poly.pdbx_strand_id
1 'polypeptide(L)'
;MPKSLSVLSLAAVLGLAGAAMAQDTTAQSEADSADAATDTEQTTAPDTAEESTEETTEETSEDASDAGNAFSTGSQVEDEEPAVYVREKFGDWSLRCFRNDEGEDPCQLYQLLRESGGNPVAEFSVFRIEGQDPAVAGATAIVPLVTLLTEELKMSVDGGTAKSYPYRVCTDAGCVAQMGLTQEDVDTFKRGATAQLRLVPAQAPDQVVRIDVSLSGFTAGYEAVGEFTE
;
A
#
# COMPACT_ATOMS: atom_id res chain seq x y z
N MET A 1 -49.75 -36.48 -10.88
CA MET A 1 -50.74 -36.10 -11.89
C MET A 1 -51.17 -34.65 -11.59
N PRO A 2 -51.36 -33.74 -12.56
CA PRO A 2 -50.88 -33.63 -13.93
C PRO A 2 -49.89 -32.48 -14.10
N LYS A 3 -48.93 -32.43 -14.94
CA LYS A 3 -48.80 -32.08 -16.37
C LYS A 3 -49.44 -30.76 -16.82
N SER A 4 -48.62 -29.78 -17.20
CA SER A 4 -48.90 -28.79 -18.26
C SER A 4 -47.52 -28.19 -18.63
N LEU A 5 -47.00 -28.33 -19.70
CA LEU A 5 -46.88 -28.11 -21.13
C LEU A 5 -47.22 -26.70 -21.61
N SER A 6 -46.29 -26.22 -22.44
CA SER A 6 -46.40 -25.20 -23.53
C SER A 6 -46.13 -23.76 -23.12
N VAL A 7 -45.40 -22.92 -23.88
CA VAL A 7 -45.35 -22.73 -25.35
C VAL A 7 -44.05 -22.00 -25.73
N LEU A 8 -43.49 -22.39 -26.85
CA LEU A 8 -42.53 -21.69 -27.69
C LEU A 8 -43.04 -20.30 -28.09
N SER A 9 -42.17 -19.32 -28.14
CA SER A 9 -42.28 -18.20 -29.07
C SER A 9 -40.92 -17.79 -29.58
N LEU A 10 -40.72 -18.15 -30.83
CA LEU A 10 -39.66 -17.76 -31.74
C LEU A 10 -40.04 -16.38 -32.32
N ALA A 11 -39.16 -15.42 -32.21
CA ALA A 11 -39.24 -14.19 -33.02
C ALA A 11 -37.82 -13.80 -33.47
N ALA A 12 -37.55 -14.12 -34.72
CA ALA A 12 -36.43 -13.61 -35.48
C ALA A 12 -36.81 -12.24 -36.06
N VAL A 13 -35.94 -11.25 -35.93
CA VAL A 13 -35.96 -10.04 -36.79
C VAL A 13 -34.52 -9.80 -37.25
N LEU A 14 -34.44 -9.90 -38.59
CA LEU A 14 -33.28 -9.51 -39.41
C LEU A 14 -33.24 -7.99 -39.61
N GLY A 15 -32.04 -7.48 -39.85
CA GLY A 15 -31.76 -6.32 -40.71
C GLY A 15 -31.24 -5.11 -39.94
N LEU A 16 -30.14 -4.47 -40.22
CA LEU A 16 -29.61 -3.93 -41.47
C LEU A 16 -28.16 -3.53 -41.28
N ALA A 17 -27.40 -3.74 -42.29
CA ALA A 17 -26.03 -3.23 -42.46
C ALA A 17 -26.04 -1.71 -42.67
N GLY A 18 -25.05 -1.03 -42.09
CA GLY A 18 -24.72 0.35 -42.37
C GLY A 18 -23.21 0.52 -42.42
N ALA A 19 -22.72 0.74 -43.65
CA ALA A 19 -21.30 0.85 -44.00
C ALA A 19 -20.77 2.25 -43.75
N ALA A 20 -19.47 2.28 -43.40
CA ALA A 20 -18.40 3.20 -43.77
C ALA A 20 -18.64 4.74 -43.73
N MET A 21 -17.73 5.40 -42.98
CA MET A 21 -16.96 6.53 -43.51
C MET A 21 -15.63 6.64 -42.78
N ALA A 22 -14.57 6.34 -43.49
CA ALA A 22 -13.23 6.76 -43.18
C ALA A 22 -13.12 8.27 -43.38
N GLN A 23 -12.49 8.97 -42.41
CA GLN A 23 -11.87 10.27 -42.69
C GLN A 23 -10.47 10.27 -42.10
N ASP A 24 -9.58 10.11 -43.06
CA ASP A 24 -8.16 10.43 -43.04
C ASP A 24 -8.02 11.95 -42.89
N THR A 25 -7.29 12.42 -41.91
CA THR A 25 -6.77 13.79 -41.89
C THR A 25 -5.35 13.75 -41.33
N THR A 26 -4.42 13.52 -42.26
CA THR A 26 -3.04 13.93 -42.16
C THR A 26 -2.95 15.44 -42.04
N ALA A 27 -2.30 15.93 -40.99
CA ALA A 27 -1.71 17.25 -40.97
C ALA A 27 -0.30 17.13 -40.35
N GLN A 28 0.66 17.09 -41.25
CA GLN A 28 2.03 17.43 -41.00
C GLN A 28 2.12 18.91 -40.68
N SER A 29 2.93 19.27 -39.68
CA SER A 29 3.57 20.56 -39.64
C SER A 29 5.01 20.36 -39.15
N GLU A 30 5.88 20.73 -40.05
CA GLU A 30 7.33 20.70 -40.00
C GLU A 30 7.89 21.70 -38.96
N ALA A 31 8.97 21.30 -38.41
CA ALA A 31 10.22 21.98 -38.07
C ALA A 31 10.26 23.53 -38.02
N ASP A 32 10.77 24.04 -36.93
CA ASP A 32 11.80 25.06 -37.04
C ASP A 32 12.83 24.95 -35.89
N SER A 33 14.07 24.90 -36.31
CA SER A 33 15.28 24.89 -35.50
C SER A 33 15.69 26.34 -35.24
N ALA A 34 16.06 26.65 -33.99
CA ALA A 34 16.98 27.76 -33.74
C ALA A 34 17.82 27.48 -32.51
N ASP A 35 19.01 27.13 -32.79
CA ASP A 35 20.31 27.32 -32.20
C ASP A 35 20.51 28.72 -31.56
N ALA A 36 21.02 28.77 -30.33
CA ALA A 36 21.86 29.85 -29.83
C ALA A 36 22.64 29.38 -28.60
N ALA A 37 23.90 29.19 -28.81
CA ALA A 37 24.95 28.97 -27.84
C ALA A 37 25.33 30.25 -27.10
N THR A 38 26.19 30.05 -26.08
CA THR A 38 27.10 30.99 -25.40
C THR A 38 26.48 31.71 -24.20
N ASP A 39 27.05 31.67 -23.02
CA ASP A 39 28.35 32.13 -22.60
C ASP A 39 28.74 31.63 -21.19
N THR A 40 29.99 31.39 -21.05
CA THR A 40 30.80 31.07 -19.89
C THR A 40 31.02 32.34 -19.07
N GLU A 41 30.82 32.30 -17.73
CA GLU A 41 31.59 33.19 -16.85
C GLU A 41 31.95 32.53 -15.52
N GLN A 42 33.23 32.32 -15.43
CA GLN A 42 34.02 31.87 -14.32
C GLN A 42 34.43 33.13 -13.52
N THR A 43 34.12 33.18 -12.23
CA THR A 43 34.74 34.21 -11.38
C THR A 43 35.25 33.59 -10.09
N THR A 44 36.53 33.55 -10.08
CA THR A 44 37.56 33.42 -9.04
C THR A 44 37.25 33.99 -7.67
N ALA A 45 37.76 33.28 -6.68
CA ALA A 45 37.99 33.70 -5.30
C ALA A 45 38.98 34.85 -5.19
N PRO A 46 39.05 35.53 -4.06
CA PRO A 46 40.36 35.69 -3.43
C PRO A 46 40.42 35.26 -1.97
N ASP A 47 41.50 34.59 -1.71
CA ASP A 47 42.28 34.42 -0.51
C ASP A 47 42.66 35.77 0.13
N THR A 48 42.52 35.92 1.45
CA THR A 48 43.33 36.89 2.21
C THR A 48 43.52 36.35 3.63
N ALA A 49 44.73 35.95 3.91
CA ALA A 49 45.30 35.75 5.22
C ALA A 49 45.82 37.07 5.75
N GLU A 50 45.68 37.35 7.02
CA GLU A 50 46.51 38.14 7.92
C GLU A 50 46.20 37.73 9.36
N GLU A 51 47.01 37.09 10.02
CA GLU A 51 48.16 37.15 10.92
C GLU A 51 48.16 38.36 11.92
N SER A 52 48.51 37.98 13.17
CA SER A 52 49.01 38.80 14.30
C SER A 52 48.02 38.99 15.46
N THR A 53 48.29 38.79 16.72
CA THR A 53 49.52 38.67 17.51
C THR A 53 49.16 38.16 18.91
N GLU A 54 50.12 37.54 19.59
CA GLU A 54 50.13 37.03 20.96
C GLU A 54 49.78 38.13 22.01
N GLU A 55 49.09 37.77 23.06
CA GLU A 55 49.41 38.24 24.42
C GLU A 55 49.12 37.14 25.44
N THR A 56 50.21 36.78 26.10
CA THR A 56 50.35 35.84 27.20
C THR A 56 49.83 36.46 28.48
N THR A 57 48.96 35.75 29.23
CA THR A 57 48.95 35.90 30.70
C THR A 57 48.67 34.52 31.28
N GLU A 58 49.66 34.03 31.99
CA GLU A 58 49.60 32.88 32.91
C GLU A 58 48.72 33.23 34.10
N GLU A 59 47.87 32.34 34.54
CA GLU A 59 47.94 31.68 35.84
C GLU A 59 46.76 30.73 36.08
N THR A 60 47.17 29.55 36.51
CA THR A 60 46.69 28.67 37.54
C THR A 60 45.63 27.63 37.19
N SER A 61 46.19 26.47 36.98
CA SER A 61 45.86 25.14 37.50
C SER A 61 44.43 24.81 37.93
N GLU A 62 44.12 23.60 37.50
CA GLU A 62 43.19 22.61 38.04
C GLU A 62 41.81 22.58 37.39
N ASP A 63 41.67 21.90 36.36
CA ASP A 63 41.04 20.60 36.20
C ASP A 63 41.13 20.12 34.73
N ALA A 64 42.26 19.48 34.44
CA ALA A 64 42.46 18.80 33.15
C ALA A 64 41.92 17.38 33.26
N SER A 65 40.61 17.22 33.15
CA SER A 65 40.05 15.88 32.93
C SER A 65 38.62 16.02 32.37
N ASP A 66 38.44 16.42 31.14
CA ASP A 66 37.43 15.84 30.24
C ASP A 66 37.51 16.40 28.80
N ALA A 67 38.71 16.35 28.25
CA ALA A 67 38.89 16.51 26.80
C ALA A 67 39.02 15.13 26.10
N GLY A 68 38.42 14.10 26.66
CA GLY A 68 38.59 12.76 26.18
C GLY A 68 37.33 12.01 25.92
N ASN A 69 36.54 12.41 24.99
CA ASN A 69 35.76 11.53 24.11
C ASN A 69 34.73 12.34 23.31
N ALA A 70 35.20 12.92 22.23
CA ALA A 70 34.30 13.52 21.24
C ALA A 70 33.43 12.44 20.52
N PHE A 71 33.69 11.16 20.81
CA PHE A 71 32.99 10.03 20.24
C PHE A 71 32.37 9.18 21.34
N SER A 72 31.03 9.10 21.34
CA SER A 72 30.33 8.15 22.19
C SER A 72 30.55 6.73 21.64
N THR A 73 30.99 5.79 22.50
CA THR A 73 31.09 4.37 22.14
C THR A 73 29.75 3.66 22.19
N GLY A 74 28.67 4.40 22.48
CA GLY A 74 27.33 3.83 22.66
C GLY A 74 27.16 3.16 24.04
N SER A 75 25.94 3.04 24.47
CA SER A 75 25.53 2.19 25.59
C SER A 75 24.84 0.95 25.06
N GLN A 76 24.92 -0.16 25.80
CA GLN A 76 24.11 -1.33 25.50
C GLN A 76 22.63 -0.96 25.69
N VAL A 77 21.84 -1.19 24.62
CA VAL A 77 20.38 -1.13 24.70
C VAL A 77 19.93 -2.54 25.07
N GLU A 78 19.16 -2.66 26.14
CA GLU A 78 18.44 -3.91 26.40
C GLU A 78 17.45 -4.07 25.27
N ASP A 79 17.48 -5.22 24.57
CA ASP A 79 16.55 -5.56 23.50
C ASP A 79 15.16 -5.74 24.11
N GLU A 80 14.34 -4.68 24.10
CA GLU A 80 12.92 -4.80 24.37
C GLU A 80 12.32 -5.70 23.29
N GLU A 81 11.59 -6.73 23.72
CA GLU A 81 10.88 -7.59 22.77
C GLU A 81 9.93 -6.75 21.91
N PRO A 82 9.94 -6.93 20.57
CA PRO A 82 9.12 -6.10 19.69
C PRO A 82 7.63 -6.24 20.04
N ALA A 83 6.93 -5.11 20.10
CA ALA A 83 5.50 -5.08 20.36
C ALA A 83 4.68 -5.84 19.32
N VAL A 84 5.23 -6.04 18.12
CA VAL A 84 4.62 -6.79 17.01
C VAL A 84 5.59 -7.87 16.54
N TYR A 85 5.11 -9.10 16.42
CA TYR A 85 5.92 -10.22 15.96
C TYR A 85 5.16 -11.12 14.99
N VAL A 86 5.89 -11.90 14.18
CA VAL A 86 5.31 -12.92 13.30
C VAL A 86 5.35 -14.26 14.04
N ARG A 87 4.17 -14.82 14.32
CA ARG A 87 4.02 -16.12 14.97
C ARG A 87 4.27 -17.27 13.98
N GLU A 88 3.69 -17.18 12.78
CA GLU A 88 3.75 -18.23 11.77
C GLU A 88 3.56 -17.65 10.36
N LYS A 89 3.92 -18.43 9.34
CA LYS A 89 3.70 -18.09 7.92
C LYS A 89 2.88 -19.15 7.22
N PHE A 90 1.92 -18.71 6.40
CA PHE A 90 1.03 -19.54 5.60
C PHE A 90 1.08 -19.09 4.15
N GLY A 91 1.93 -19.75 3.33
CA GLY A 91 2.16 -19.29 1.95
C GLY A 91 2.66 -17.86 1.92
N ASP A 92 1.89 -16.97 1.28
CA ASP A 92 2.23 -15.55 1.16
C ASP A 92 1.74 -14.69 2.34
N TRP A 93 1.11 -15.30 3.33
CA TRP A 93 0.59 -14.64 4.52
C TRP A 93 1.47 -14.86 5.75
N SER A 94 1.53 -13.85 6.59
CA SER A 94 2.16 -13.92 7.92
C SER A 94 1.09 -13.74 9.00
N LEU A 95 1.05 -14.63 9.98
CA LEU A 95 0.27 -14.45 11.20
C LEU A 95 1.04 -13.48 12.10
N ARG A 96 0.62 -12.22 12.11
CA ARG A 96 1.24 -11.14 12.87
C ARG A 96 0.45 -10.93 14.15
N CYS A 97 1.12 -10.99 15.28
CA CYS A 97 0.53 -10.85 16.61
C CYS A 97 1.07 -9.60 17.31
N PHE A 98 0.24 -9.02 18.16
CA PHE A 98 0.57 -7.85 18.97
C PHE A 98 0.68 -8.29 20.42
N ARG A 99 1.80 -7.99 21.08
CA ARG A 99 1.97 -8.34 22.49
C ARG A 99 0.92 -7.63 23.34
N ASN A 100 0.32 -8.41 24.21
CA ASN A 100 -0.68 -7.94 25.16
C ASN A 100 -0.32 -8.44 26.57
N ASP A 101 0.05 -7.52 27.46
CA ASP A 101 0.47 -7.84 28.82
C ASP A 101 -0.70 -8.35 29.70
N GLU A 102 -1.94 -8.15 29.27
CA GLU A 102 -3.14 -8.44 30.05
C GLU A 102 -3.94 -9.66 29.54
N GLY A 103 -3.48 -10.35 28.48
CA GLY A 103 -4.23 -11.47 27.92
C GLY A 103 -3.54 -12.19 26.77
N GLU A 104 -4.32 -12.86 25.94
CA GLU A 104 -3.81 -13.46 24.73
C GLU A 104 -3.42 -12.38 23.69
N ASP A 105 -2.30 -12.61 23.01
CA ASP A 105 -1.85 -11.72 21.94
C ASP A 105 -2.83 -11.75 20.77
N PRO A 106 -3.46 -10.62 20.42
CA PRO A 106 -4.32 -10.58 19.25
C PRO A 106 -3.51 -10.75 17.97
N CYS A 107 -4.00 -11.56 17.06
CA CYS A 107 -3.31 -11.87 15.82
C CYS A 107 -4.19 -11.56 14.60
N GLN A 108 -3.52 -11.21 13.51
CA GLN A 108 -4.14 -11.01 12.21
C GLN A 108 -3.28 -11.63 11.10
N LEU A 109 -3.91 -12.05 10.02
CA LEU A 109 -3.20 -12.33 8.78
C LEU A 109 -2.72 -11.02 8.17
N TYR A 110 -1.51 -11.04 7.68
CA TYR A 110 -0.87 -9.87 7.08
C TYR A 110 -0.12 -10.24 5.81
N GLN A 111 -0.24 -9.40 4.80
CA GLN A 111 0.52 -9.49 3.57
C GLN A 111 1.02 -8.11 3.16
N LEU A 112 2.34 -7.99 2.91
CA LEU A 112 2.95 -6.82 2.30
C LEU A 112 2.83 -6.94 0.78
N LEU A 113 2.05 -6.06 0.19
CA LEU A 113 1.78 -6.07 -1.24
C LEU A 113 2.89 -5.33 -1.99
N ARG A 114 3.28 -5.90 -3.13
CA ARG A 114 4.37 -5.38 -3.94
C ARG A 114 3.91 -5.15 -5.38
N GLU A 115 4.44 -4.11 -6.00
CA GLU A 115 4.29 -3.92 -7.43
C GLU A 115 5.16 -4.89 -8.23
N SER A 116 5.00 -4.92 -9.54
CA SER A 116 5.76 -5.79 -10.45
C SER A 116 7.27 -5.61 -10.37
N GLY A 117 7.75 -4.46 -9.94
CA GLY A 117 9.16 -4.15 -9.66
C GLY A 117 9.67 -4.69 -8.32
N GLY A 118 8.79 -5.28 -7.49
CA GLY A 118 9.13 -5.83 -6.18
C GLY A 118 9.12 -4.82 -5.03
N ASN A 119 8.86 -3.54 -5.30
CA ASN A 119 8.78 -2.51 -4.27
C ASN A 119 7.49 -2.67 -3.45
N PRO A 120 7.55 -2.51 -2.12
CA PRO A 120 6.36 -2.51 -1.29
C PRO A 120 5.49 -1.29 -1.60
N VAL A 121 4.19 -1.51 -1.83
CA VAL A 121 3.26 -0.45 -2.23
C VAL A 121 2.01 -0.35 -1.39
N ALA A 122 1.61 -1.44 -0.71
CA ALA A 122 0.44 -1.44 0.15
C ALA A 122 0.55 -2.58 1.17
N GLU A 123 -0.31 -2.54 2.16
CA GLU A 123 -0.46 -3.59 3.16
C GLU A 123 -1.90 -4.07 3.19
N PHE A 124 -2.09 -5.37 3.42
CA PHE A 124 -3.41 -5.95 3.57
C PHE A 124 -3.43 -6.88 4.77
N SER A 125 -4.41 -6.70 5.64
CA SER A 125 -4.58 -7.56 6.81
C SER A 125 -6.01 -8.04 6.94
N VAL A 126 -6.19 -9.24 7.52
CA VAL A 126 -7.49 -9.85 7.79
C VAL A 126 -7.49 -10.41 9.20
N PHE A 127 -8.57 -10.16 9.94
CA PHE A 127 -8.80 -10.66 11.30
C PHE A 127 -10.25 -11.11 11.45
N ARG A 128 -10.50 -11.99 12.40
CA ARG A 128 -11.86 -12.48 12.69
C ARG A 128 -12.54 -11.50 13.63
N ILE A 129 -13.85 -11.31 13.45
CA ILE A 129 -14.69 -10.51 14.33
C ILE A 129 -15.92 -11.30 14.73
N GLU A 130 -16.42 -11.02 15.92
CA GLU A 130 -17.67 -11.58 16.42
C GLU A 130 -18.69 -10.47 16.66
N GLY A 131 -19.97 -10.82 16.60
CA GLY A 131 -21.06 -9.91 16.99
C GLY A 131 -21.32 -8.73 16.05
N GLN A 132 -20.77 -8.75 14.83
CA GLN A 132 -20.95 -7.66 13.84
C GLN A 132 -21.66 -8.15 12.56
N ASP A 133 -22.71 -8.92 12.71
CA ASP A 133 -23.48 -9.40 11.55
C ASP A 133 -23.84 -8.28 10.57
N PRO A 134 -23.67 -8.50 9.24
CA PRO A 134 -23.33 -9.77 8.56
C PRO A 134 -21.82 -10.02 8.38
N ALA A 135 -20.94 -9.19 8.93
CA ALA A 135 -19.50 -9.37 8.82
C ALA A 135 -18.99 -10.40 9.85
N VAL A 136 -18.22 -11.38 9.39
CA VAL A 136 -17.54 -12.40 10.20
C VAL A 136 -16.04 -12.21 10.28
N ALA A 137 -15.52 -11.28 9.44
CA ALA A 137 -14.13 -10.86 9.47
C ALA A 137 -14.01 -9.38 9.12
N GLY A 138 -13.00 -8.75 9.67
CA GLY A 138 -12.53 -7.44 9.26
C GLY A 138 -11.32 -7.57 8.34
N ALA A 139 -11.19 -6.66 7.38
CA ALA A 139 -9.96 -6.49 6.63
C ALA A 139 -9.57 -5.02 6.58
N THR A 140 -8.27 -4.78 6.52
CA THR A 140 -7.71 -3.43 6.40
C THR A 140 -6.73 -3.41 5.24
N ALA A 141 -6.92 -2.44 4.35
CA ALA A 141 -5.94 -2.10 3.34
C ALA A 141 -5.32 -0.75 3.67
N ILE A 142 -3.98 -0.67 3.67
CA ILE A 142 -3.23 0.56 3.79
C ILE A 142 -2.57 0.81 2.44
N VAL A 143 -2.93 1.92 1.81
CA VAL A 143 -2.49 2.29 0.46
C VAL A 143 -1.73 3.62 0.49
N PRO A 144 -0.96 3.96 -0.56
CA PRO A 144 -0.16 5.19 -0.57
C PRO A 144 -0.97 6.47 -0.34
N LEU A 145 -0.35 7.46 0.32
CA LEU A 145 -0.96 8.79 0.59
C LEU A 145 -1.38 9.56 -0.68
N VAL A 146 -0.78 9.24 -1.81
CA VAL A 146 -1.10 9.85 -3.12
C VAL A 146 -2.35 9.27 -3.78
N THR A 147 -3.21 8.59 -3.02
CA THR A 147 -4.45 7.99 -3.48
C THR A 147 -5.59 9.03 -3.53
N LEU A 148 -6.42 9.00 -4.57
CA LEU A 148 -7.61 9.82 -4.72
C LEU A 148 -8.75 9.28 -3.86
N LEU A 149 -9.02 9.91 -2.71
CA LEU A 149 -9.93 9.38 -1.69
C LEU A 149 -11.41 9.38 -2.10
N THR A 150 -11.79 10.22 -3.05
CA THR A 150 -13.15 10.27 -3.59
C THR A 150 -13.49 9.06 -4.48
N GLU A 151 -12.44 8.39 -4.99
CA GLU A 151 -12.54 7.14 -5.74
C GLU A 151 -12.27 5.98 -4.80
N GLU A 152 -13.27 5.52 -4.09
CA GLU A 152 -13.16 4.44 -3.09
C GLU A 152 -12.30 3.26 -3.54
N LEU A 153 -11.68 2.57 -2.58
CA LEU A 153 -10.95 1.33 -2.85
C LEU A 153 -11.91 0.26 -3.38
N LYS A 154 -11.60 -0.32 -4.53
CA LYS A 154 -12.38 -1.43 -5.10
C LYS A 154 -11.62 -2.73 -4.95
N MET A 155 -12.32 -3.80 -4.57
CA MET A 155 -11.73 -5.13 -4.43
C MET A 155 -12.58 -6.17 -5.13
N SER A 156 -11.94 -7.09 -5.85
CA SER A 156 -12.58 -8.25 -6.49
C SER A 156 -11.67 -9.48 -6.37
N VAL A 157 -12.23 -10.68 -6.37
CA VAL A 157 -11.50 -11.94 -6.35
C VAL A 157 -11.61 -12.60 -7.72
N ASP A 158 -10.48 -13.01 -8.30
CA ASP A 158 -10.37 -13.72 -9.57
C ASP A 158 -11.20 -13.10 -10.71
N GLY A 159 -11.25 -11.77 -10.77
CA GLY A 159 -12.02 -11.03 -11.77
C GLY A 159 -13.53 -11.04 -11.58
N GLY A 160 -14.03 -11.52 -10.45
CA GLY A 160 -15.43 -11.48 -10.08
C GLY A 160 -15.98 -10.07 -9.82
N THR A 161 -17.17 -9.99 -9.28
CA THR A 161 -17.83 -8.70 -8.97
C THR A 161 -17.01 -7.93 -7.95
N ALA A 162 -16.73 -6.67 -8.26
CA ALA A 162 -16.01 -5.79 -7.35
C ALA A 162 -16.94 -5.18 -6.31
N LYS A 163 -16.47 -5.10 -5.08
CA LYS A 163 -17.04 -4.29 -4.00
C LYS A 163 -16.23 -3.02 -3.81
N SER A 164 -16.87 -1.96 -3.33
CA SER A 164 -16.28 -0.65 -3.09
C SER A 164 -16.26 -0.36 -1.59
N TYR A 165 -15.16 0.24 -1.12
CA TYR A 165 -14.92 0.51 0.30
C TYR A 165 -14.36 1.93 0.47
N PRO A 166 -14.99 2.79 1.29
CA PRO A 166 -14.49 4.13 1.53
C PRO A 166 -13.20 4.11 2.35
N TYR A 167 -12.34 5.08 2.10
CA TYR A 167 -11.22 5.37 2.97
C TYR A 167 -11.71 6.03 4.26
N ARG A 168 -11.20 5.61 5.39
CA ARG A 168 -11.60 6.14 6.70
C ARG A 168 -10.71 7.26 7.21
N VAL A 169 -9.41 7.09 7.05
CA VAL A 169 -8.39 8.00 7.57
C VAL A 169 -7.10 7.81 6.78
N CYS A 170 -6.28 8.85 6.72
CA CYS A 170 -4.89 8.75 6.28
C CYS A 170 -3.98 9.09 7.46
N THR A 171 -2.92 8.30 7.64
CA THR A 171 -1.86 8.48 8.63
C THR A 171 -0.52 8.53 7.90
N ASP A 172 0.58 8.68 8.61
CA ASP A 172 1.92 8.63 8.02
C ASP A 172 2.23 7.32 7.30
N ALA A 173 1.56 6.22 7.71
CA ALA A 173 1.69 4.91 7.06
C ALA A 173 0.96 4.80 5.72
N GLY A 174 -0.05 5.63 5.48
CA GLY A 174 -0.89 5.59 4.27
C GLY A 174 -2.35 5.87 4.54
N CYS A 175 -3.18 5.73 3.50
CA CYS A 175 -4.64 5.86 3.60
C CYS A 175 -5.28 4.50 3.86
N VAL A 176 -6.14 4.44 4.85
CA VAL A 176 -6.72 3.20 5.41
C VAL A 176 -8.14 3.02 4.90
N ALA A 177 -8.39 1.89 4.25
CA ALA A 177 -9.74 1.39 3.97
C ALA A 177 -10.03 0.19 4.89
N GLN A 178 -11.13 0.26 5.62
CA GLN A 178 -11.60 -0.84 6.47
C GLN A 178 -12.81 -1.51 5.82
N MET A 179 -12.79 -2.83 5.81
CA MET A 179 -13.76 -3.67 5.12
C MET A 179 -14.35 -4.68 6.09
N GLY A 180 -15.69 -4.80 6.08
CA GLY A 180 -16.35 -5.94 6.68
C GLY A 180 -16.49 -7.05 5.63
N LEU A 181 -16.01 -8.25 5.95
CA LEU A 181 -16.12 -9.42 5.09
C LEU A 181 -17.23 -10.34 5.62
N THR A 182 -18.20 -10.62 4.76
CA THR A 182 -19.24 -11.59 5.05
C THR A 182 -18.70 -13.03 4.96
N GLN A 183 -19.45 -14.02 5.42
CA GLN A 183 -19.08 -15.42 5.25
C GLN A 183 -18.87 -15.79 3.77
N GLU A 184 -19.70 -15.26 2.87
CA GLU A 184 -19.54 -15.47 1.42
C GLU A 184 -18.22 -14.90 0.90
N ASP A 185 -17.81 -13.74 1.41
CA ASP A 185 -16.52 -13.12 1.04
C ASP A 185 -15.34 -13.98 1.51
N VAL A 186 -15.38 -14.43 2.76
CA VAL A 186 -14.38 -15.34 3.33
C VAL A 186 -14.29 -16.64 2.55
N ASP A 187 -15.45 -17.23 2.21
CA ASP A 187 -15.49 -18.45 1.40
C ASP A 187 -14.95 -18.21 -0.03
N THR A 188 -15.18 -17.02 -0.57
CA THR A 188 -14.62 -16.64 -1.87
C THR A 188 -13.10 -16.47 -1.80
N PHE A 189 -12.57 -15.88 -0.73
CA PHE A 189 -11.13 -15.82 -0.47
C PHE A 189 -10.50 -17.20 -0.31
N LYS A 190 -11.17 -18.11 0.41
CA LYS A 190 -10.68 -19.48 0.62
C LYS A 190 -10.59 -20.29 -0.67
N ARG A 191 -11.44 -20.00 -1.65
CA ARG A 191 -11.47 -20.71 -2.95
C ARG A 191 -10.69 -20.01 -4.05
N GLY A 192 -10.45 -18.71 -3.88
CA GLY A 192 -9.81 -17.86 -4.88
C GLY A 192 -8.29 -18.02 -4.92
N ALA A 193 -7.71 -17.56 -6.01
CA ALA A 193 -6.26 -17.49 -6.19
C ALA A 193 -5.71 -16.10 -5.89
N THR A 194 -6.43 -15.05 -6.30
CA THR A 194 -5.97 -13.66 -6.17
C THR A 194 -7.15 -12.72 -5.89
N ALA A 195 -7.04 -11.92 -4.85
CA ALA A 195 -7.86 -10.73 -4.69
C ALA A 195 -7.12 -9.54 -5.29
N GLN A 196 -7.82 -8.69 -6.02
CA GLN A 196 -7.25 -7.51 -6.65
C GLN A 196 -7.82 -6.24 -6.05
N LEU A 197 -6.95 -5.42 -5.49
CA LEU A 197 -7.24 -4.05 -5.08
C LEU A 197 -7.10 -3.11 -6.27
N ARG A 198 -8.02 -2.18 -6.40
CA ARG A 198 -7.98 -1.12 -7.42
C ARG A 198 -8.15 0.22 -6.76
N LEU A 199 -7.20 1.11 -6.98
CA LEU A 199 -7.19 2.47 -6.50
C LEU A 199 -6.85 3.45 -7.62
N VAL A 200 -7.17 4.70 -7.43
CA VAL A 200 -6.91 5.80 -8.38
C VAL A 200 -5.89 6.75 -7.76
N PRO A 201 -4.75 7.02 -8.43
CA PRO A 201 -3.80 8.02 -7.95
C PRO A 201 -4.38 9.43 -8.06
N ALA A 202 -4.17 10.27 -7.04
CA ALA A 202 -4.63 11.66 -7.06
C ALA A 202 -3.99 12.51 -8.18
N GLN A 203 -2.77 12.14 -8.60
CA GLN A 203 -2.04 12.83 -9.66
C GLN A 203 -2.41 12.35 -11.07
N ALA A 204 -3.16 11.25 -11.20
CA ALA A 204 -3.57 10.65 -12.46
C ALA A 204 -4.99 10.07 -12.31
N PRO A 205 -6.03 10.92 -12.19
CA PRO A 205 -7.38 10.50 -11.86
C PRO A 205 -8.07 9.66 -12.95
N ASP A 206 -7.53 9.65 -14.14
CA ASP A 206 -7.96 8.83 -15.28
C ASP A 206 -7.27 7.42 -15.31
N GLN A 207 -6.36 7.16 -14.39
CA GLN A 207 -5.64 5.90 -14.31
C GLN A 207 -6.11 5.06 -13.12
N VAL A 208 -6.07 3.72 -13.30
CA VAL A 208 -6.38 2.77 -12.23
C VAL A 208 -5.14 1.91 -11.96
N VAL A 209 -4.65 1.98 -10.74
CA VAL A 209 -3.59 1.09 -10.24
C VAL A 209 -4.24 -0.18 -9.69
N ARG A 210 -3.67 -1.32 -10.06
CA ARG A 210 -4.08 -2.65 -9.60
C ARG A 210 -2.96 -3.25 -8.77
N ILE A 211 -3.33 -3.74 -7.59
CA ILE A 211 -2.41 -4.37 -6.64
C ILE A 211 -3.01 -5.71 -6.28
N ASP A 212 -2.25 -6.78 -6.49
CA ASP A 212 -2.73 -8.13 -6.25
C ASP A 212 -2.43 -8.55 -4.80
N VAL A 213 -3.41 -9.18 -4.18
CA VAL A 213 -3.34 -9.86 -2.89
C VAL A 213 -3.36 -11.35 -3.19
N SER A 214 -2.26 -12.04 -2.95
CA SER A 214 -2.21 -13.49 -3.10
C SER A 214 -3.11 -14.17 -2.07
N LEU A 215 -3.91 -15.13 -2.50
CA LEU A 215 -4.73 -15.95 -1.60
C LEU A 215 -4.08 -17.29 -1.28
N SER A 216 -2.83 -17.51 -1.74
CA SER A 216 -2.03 -18.68 -1.38
C SER A 216 -1.75 -18.73 0.12
N GLY A 217 -2.24 -19.78 0.77
CA GLY A 217 -2.13 -19.97 2.23
C GLY A 217 -3.22 -19.27 3.07
N PHE A 218 -4.12 -18.48 2.44
CA PHE A 218 -5.17 -17.75 3.16
C PHE A 218 -6.04 -18.69 4.02
N THR A 219 -6.48 -19.83 3.49
CA THR A 219 -7.36 -20.76 4.21
C THR A 219 -6.75 -21.22 5.53
N ALA A 220 -5.51 -21.74 5.47
CA ALA A 220 -4.81 -22.23 6.66
C ALA A 220 -4.51 -21.09 7.65
N GLY A 221 -4.08 -19.96 7.13
CA GLY A 221 -3.82 -18.78 7.96
C GLY A 221 -5.07 -18.24 8.65
N TYR A 222 -6.20 -18.15 7.95
CA TYR A 222 -7.46 -17.68 8.51
C TYR A 222 -7.98 -18.59 9.62
N GLU A 223 -7.73 -19.91 9.52
CA GLU A 223 -8.07 -20.86 10.59
C GLU A 223 -7.16 -20.71 11.81
N ALA A 224 -5.93 -20.24 11.62
CA ALA A 224 -4.97 -19.97 12.70
C ALA A 224 -5.18 -18.61 13.39
N VAL A 225 -5.94 -17.69 12.78
CA VAL A 225 -6.33 -16.43 13.42
C VAL A 225 -7.32 -16.75 14.55
N GLY A 226 -6.96 -16.46 15.79
CA GLY A 226 -7.88 -16.51 16.92
C GLY A 226 -9.03 -15.51 16.75
N GLU A 227 -10.09 -15.70 17.52
CA GLU A 227 -11.20 -14.75 17.52
C GLU A 227 -10.79 -13.50 18.30
N PHE A 228 -11.05 -12.32 17.72
CA PHE A 228 -10.96 -11.06 18.44
C PHE A 228 -12.23 -10.90 19.27
N THR A 229 -12.13 -11.04 20.57
CA THR A 229 -13.14 -10.59 21.51
C THR A 229 -12.81 -9.17 21.94
N GLU A 230 -13.72 -8.20 21.67
CA GLU A 230 -13.67 -6.86 22.26
C GLU A 230 -13.97 -6.89 23.75
#